data_78cd224f271027ef47f401f5e00ea914
#
_entry.id   78cd224f271027ef47f401f5e00ea914
#
_cell.length_a   1.000
_cell.length_b   1.000
_cell.length_c   1.000
_cell.angle_alpha   90.00
_cell.angle_beta   90.00
_cell.angle_gamma   90.00
#
_symmetry.space_group_name_H-M   'P 1'
#
loop_
_entity.id
_entity.type
_entity.pdbx_description
1 polymer ?
#
loop_
_entity_poly.entity_id
_entity_poly.type
_entity_poly.pdbx_seq_one_letter_code
_entity_poly.pdbx_strand_id
1 'polypeptide(L)'
;EKGYIYQGKRIINWDPVQRTALSNIEVIHKEIEGAMYYFKYKIVDSDQELVIATTRPETMFADQAIFVHPDDERYKDLVGKYAINPANGEKLPIMADSYIDMDFGTAVMKCTPAHDPNDFALAKKYNLDMPICMNDDGTMNELCHKYQGMDRFECRKQLVADFEAAGIVDHIEKHLHQVGHSERSGAIVEPYLSKQWFVKMKPLAEAALANQKKDSKVNFVPERFEKTFTQWMENIEDWCISRQLWWGHQVPAWYHKETGEVYVGKTAPEDTENWTQDEDVLDTWFSSALWPFSTLGWPNTEDPLFKRYFPTNTLVTGYDIIFFWVSRMIFQSLEFTGQRPFEHVLIHGLIRDEQGRKMSKSLGNGVDPMDVIDQYGADTLRFFLTTNSAPGMDLRYIPEKLEASWNFINKIWNSARFVLMNIDGDLEYKDLKFDHLNLCDKWILNRLNNVIEEFEFVNVGSELYKFIWDDFCSWYIELTKVHLNSDNEVEKQASAHTLVYVLNAIVRMLHPFMPFVTEEIYQAIPHLEESICISKYPTVNPDFNDENINKQFTYLMDIVKGVREIRANYTIKNAIEVEYSIETKDENLQA
;
A
#
# COMPACT_ATOMS: atom_id res chain seq x y z
N GLU A 1 -2.11 -18.75 26.25
CA GLU A 1 -2.06 -20.20 26.45
C GLU A 1 -0.85 -20.82 25.74
N LYS A 2 -0.56 -20.48 24.47
CA LYS A 2 0.59 -21.01 23.70
C LYS A 2 1.92 -20.31 24.00
N GLY A 3 1.94 -19.27 24.85
CA GLY A 3 3.13 -18.51 25.19
C GLY A 3 3.68 -17.64 24.06
N TYR A 4 2.87 -17.32 23.05
CA TYR A 4 3.26 -16.42 21.96
C TYR A 4 3.20 -14.96 22.39
N ILE A 5 2.29 -14.60 23.28
CA ILE A 5 2.18 -13.26 23.84
C ILE A 5 2.91 -13.23 25.18
N TYR A 6 3.78 -12.25 25.37
CA TYR A 6 4.53 -12.06 26.60
C TYR A 6 4.72 -10.58 26.90
N GLN A 7 4.95 -10.27 28.17
CA GLN A 7 5.35 -8.94 28.63
C GLN A 7 6.85 -8.92 28.87
N GLY A 8 7.53 -7.90 28.38
CA GLY A 8 8.98 -7.80 28.52
C GLY A 8 9.49 -6.37 28.52
N LYS A 9 10.61 -6.16 29.20
CA LYS A 9 11.35 -4.90 29.18
C LYS A 9 12.37 -4.96 28.04
N ARG A 10 12.17 -4.13 27.00
CA ARG A 10 13.02 -4.09 25.80
C ARG A 10 13.19 -2.66 25.32
N ILE A 11 14.22 -2.42 24.51
CA ILE A 11 14.30 -1.21 23.71
C ILE A 11 13.21 -1.28 22.63
N ILE A 12 12.42 -0.23 22.57
CA ILE A 12 11.36 -0.03 21.57
C ILE A 12 11.55 1.30 20.87
N ASN A 13 10.89 1.47 19.74
CA ASN A 13 10.74 2.78 19.11
C ASN A 13 9.67 3.57 19.87
N TRP A 14 10.03 4.73 20.38
CA TRP A 14 9.16 5.58 21.18
C TRP A 14 8.90 6.91 20.49
N ASP A 15 7.64 7.31 20.40
CA ASP A 15 7.22 8.63 19.95
C ASP A 15 7.09 9.57 21.16
N PRO A 16 8.03 10.50 21.38
CA PRO A 16 8.01 11.35 22.56
C PRO A 16 6.94 12.46 22.51
N VAL A 17 6.38 12.76 21.34
CA VAL A 17 5.30 13.74 21.19
C VAL A 17 3.96 13.11 21.54
N GLN A 18 3.70 11.90 21.04
CA GLN A 18 2.48 11.15 21.37
C GLN A 18 2.62 10.29 22.64
N ARG A 19 3.82 10.14 23.15
CA ARG A 19 4.17 9.33 24.34
C ARG A 19 3.67 7.89 24.22
N THR A 20 4.00 7.24 23.11
CA THR A 20 3.56 5.89 22.83
C THR A 20 4.61 5.08 22.09
N ALA A 21 4.57 3.76 22.30
CA ALA A 21 5.36 2.81 21.55
C ALA A 21 4.94 2.76 20.08
N LEU A 22 5.91 2.51 19.21
CA LEU A 22 5.74 2.28 17.77
C LEU A 22 6.27 0.90 17.41
N SER A 23 5.67 0.25 16.43
CA SER A 23 6.29 -0.90 15.77
C SER A 23 7.37 -0.43 14.78
N ASN A 24 8.30 -1.33 14.42
CA ASN A 24 9.41 -0.99 13.52
C ASN A 24 8.93 -0.45 12.16
N ILE A 25 7.79 -0.92 11.67
CA ILE A 25 7.21 -0.49 10.41
C ILE A 25 6.52 0.89 10.45
N GLU A 26 6.28 1.45 11.65
CA GLU A 26 5.77 2.81 11.85
C GLU A 26 6.89 3.87 11.88
N VAL A 27 8.15 3.45 11.67
CA VAL A 27 9.33 4.33 11.69
C VAL A 27 9.79 4.60 10.27
N ILE A 28 9.74 5.87 9.86
CA ILE A 28 10.21 6.33 8.56
C ILE A 28 11.64 6.86 8.71
N HIS A 29 12.60 6.22 8.05
CA HIS A 29 13.99 6.68 8.07
C HIS A 29 14.19 7.80 7.05
N LYS A 30 14.78 8.91 7.51
CA LYS A 30 15.17 10.05 6.67
C LYS A 30 16.65 10.30 6.81
N GLU A 31 17.30 10.58 5.69
CA GLU A 31 18.69 11.03 5.70
C GLU A 31 18.75 12.49 6.13
N ILE A 32 19.48 12.76 7.20
CA ILE A 32 19.69 14.11 7.74
C ILE A 32 21.16 14.39 7.93
N GLU A 33 21.54 15.65 7.74
CA GLU A 33 22.86 16.15 8.08
C GLU A 33 22.90 16.45 9.58
N GLY A 34 23.57 15.56 10.33
CA GLY A 34 23.85 15.72 11.76
C GLY A 34 25.33 15.99 12.04
N ALA A 35 25.74 15.65 13.23
CA ALA A 35 27.15 15.74 13.62
C ALA A 35 27.60 14.50 14.40
N MET A 36 28.85 14.13 14.21
CA MET A 36 29.58 13.19 15.05
C MET A 36 30.46 14.00 16.00
N TYR A 37 30.26 13.82 17.27
CA TYR A 37 30.96 14.54 18.33
C TYR A 37 32.03 13.64 18.91
N TYR A 38 33.25 14.15 19.05
CA TYR A 38 34.40 13.44 19.60
C TYR A 38 34.76 14.05 20.95
N PHE A 39 34.65 13.26 22.02
CA PHE A 39 34.89 13.71 23.41
C PHE A 39 36.01 12.96 24.07
N LYS A 40 36.81 13.67 24.89
CA LYS A 40 37.92 13.14 25.67
C LYS A 40 37.44 12.62 27.02
N TYR A 41 37.70 11.35 27.26
CA TYR A 41 37.44 10.69 28.54
C TYR A 41 38.75 10.42 29.23
N LYS A 42 38.91 10.92 30.47
CA LYS A 42 40.13 10.71 31.26
C LYS A 42 40.16 9.30 31.82
N ILE A 43 41.29 8.63 31.71
CA ILE A 43 41.55 7.33 32.34
C ILE A 43 41.84 7.55 33.82
N VAL A 44 41.20 6.77 34.70
CA VAL A 44 41.39 6.83 36.13
C VAL A 44 42.83 6.44 36.46
N ASP A 45 43.50 7.23 37.33
CA ASP A 45 44.90 7.04 37.77
C ASP A 45 45.92 7.07 36.60
N SER A 46 45.64 7.80 35.54
CA SER A 46 46.50 7.96 34.36
C SER A 46 46.37 9.37 33.75
N ASP A 47 47.39 9.84 33.09
CA ASP A 47 47.36 11.06 32.24
C ASP A 47 46.83 10.76 30.84
N GLN A 48 46.44 9.52 30.55
CA GLN A 48 45.89 9.12 29.24
C GLN A 48 44.45 9.53 29.10
N GLU A 49 44.06 9.81 27.87
CA GLU A 49 42.65 10.09 27.48
C GLU A 49 42.22 9.13 26.38
N LEU A 50 40.93 8.73 26.40
CA LEU A 50 40.25 8.05 25.32
C LEU A 50 39.37 9.04 24.58
N VAL A 51 39.38 8.99 23.26
CA VAL A 51 38.43 9.76 22.44
C VAL A 51 37.29 8.87 22.01
N ILE A 52 36.08 9.27 22.33
CA ILE A 52 34.84 8.56 22.02
C ILE A 52 33.99 9.39 21.07
N ALA A 53 33.55 8.76 19.99
CA ALA A 53 32.66 9.36 19.00
C ALA A 53 31.20 9.02 19.30
N THR A 54 30.30 10.00 19.24
CA THR A 54 28.85 9.78 19.39
C THR A 54 28.04 10.79 18.57
N THR A 55 26.90 10.37 18.04
CA THR A 55 25.91 11.26 17.44
C THR A 55 24.90 11.78 18.46
N ARG A 56 24.90 11.21 19.70
CA ARG A 56 23.88 11.45 20.74
C ARG A 56 24.52 11.81 22.10
N PRO A 57 25.13 13.01 22.22
CA PRO A 57 25.77 13.44 23.48
C PRO A 57 24.80 13.45 24.69
N GLU A 58 23.52 13.78 24.46
CA GLU A 58 22.49 13.85 25.49
C GLU A 58 22.25 12.54 26.23
N THR A 59 22.62 11.41 25.67
CA THR A 59 22.44 10.09 26.31
C THR A 59 23.59 9.70 27.23
N MET A 60 24.71 10.45 27.25
CA MET A 60 25.91 10.13 28.02
C MET A 60 25.66 9.98 29.53
N PHE A 61 24.62 10.63 30.08
CA PHE A 61 24.25 10.53 31.48
C PHE A 61 23.83 9.10 31.91
N ALA A 62 23.50 8.26 30.95
CA ALA A 62 23.09 6.86 31.18
C ALA A 62 24.14 5.84 30.70
N ASP A 63 25.37 6.26 30.40
CA ASP A 63 26.46 5.35 30.02
C ASP A 63 26.84 4.43 31.16
N GLN A 64 27.09 3.15 30.85
CA GLN A 64 27.41 2.13 31.83
C GLN A 64 28.78 1.48 31.61
N ALA A 65 29.32 1.52 30.43
CA ALA A 65 30.61 0.97 30.09
C ALA A 65 31.19 1.63 28.83
N ILE A 66 32.46 1.39 28.59
CA ILE A 66 33.15 1.68 27.33
C ILE A 66 33.63 0.35 26.76
N PHE A 67 33.40 0.13 25.45
CA PHE A 67 33.84 -1.08 24.78
C PHE A 67 34.90 -0.78 23.72
N VAL A 68 35.88 -1.68 23.62
CA VAL A 68 36.94 -1.70 22.61
C VAL A 68 37.03 -3.10 22.00
N HIS A 69 37.62 -3.24 20.82
CA HIS A 69 37.84 -4.58 20.26
C HIS A 69 38.96 -5.32 21.01
N PRO A 70 38.84 -6.61 21.32
CA PRO A 70 39.84 -7.38 22.09
C PRO A 70 41.21 -7.46 21.40
N ASP A 71 41.25 -7.39 20.07
CA ASP A 71 42.47 -7.47 19.26
C ASP A 71 43.05 -6.10 18.88
N ASP A 72 42.43 -5.00 19.36
CA ASP A 72 42.95 -3.65 19.07
C ASP A 72 44.11 -3.29 19.98
N GLU A 73 45.32 -3.33 19.42
CA GLU A 73 46.57 -3.04 20.14
C GLU A 73 46.60 -1.61 20.72
N ARG A 74 45.81 -0.66 20.19
CA ARG A 74 45.75 0.74 20.70
C ARG A 74 45.14 0.82 22.09
N TYR A 75 44.23 -0.10 22.43
CA TYR A 75 43.41 -0.02 23.63
C TYR A 75 43.48 -1.27 24.54
N LYS A 76 44.21 -2.30 24.12
CA LYS A 76 44.35 -3.57 24.82
C LYS A 76 44.78 -3.42 26.27
N ASP A 77 45.73 -2.51 26.56
CA ASP A 77 46.24 -2.27 27.90
C ASP A 77 45.29 -1.46 28.80
N LEU A 78 44.19 -0.96 28.23
CA LEU A 78 43.16 -0.21 28.95
C LEU A 78 42.00 -1.08 29.39
N VAL A 79 41.87 -2.28 28.85
CA VAL A 79 40.81 -3.24 29.27
C VAL A 79 40.97 -3.60 30.75
N GLY A 80 39.87 -3.48 31.50
CA GLY A 80 39.82 -3.66 32.93
C GLY A 80 40.14 -2.41 33.77
N LYS A 81 40.52 -1.31 33.13
CA LYS A 81 40.63 0.02 33.77
C LYS A 81 39.28 0.76 33.70
N TYR A 82 39.27 1.96 34.22
CA TYR A 82 38.10 2.85 34.25
C TYR A 82 38.41 4.17 33.56
N ALA A 83 37.42 4.74 32.88
CA ALA A 83 37.44 6.12 32.40
C ALA A 83 36.37 6.95 33.12
N ILE A 84 36.60 8.24 33.23
CA ILE A 84 35.65 9.19 33.82
C ILE A 84 34.66 9.67 32.73
N ASN A 85 33.39 9.48 32.94
CA ASN A 85 32.33 10.05 32.09
C ASN A 85 32.31 11.58 32.29
N PRO A 86 32.55 12.39 31.25
CA PRO A 86 32.62 13.84 31.41
C PRO A 86 31.26 14.49 31.67
N ALA A 87 30.11 13.78 31.42
CA ALA A 87 28.77 14.31 31.62
C ALA A 87 28.33 14.31 33.09
N ASN A 88 28.73 13.29 33.87
CA ASN A 88 28.27 13.09 35.25
C ASN A 88 29.39 12.75 36.25
N GLY A 89 30.63 12.56 35.78
CA GLY A 89 31.77 12.22 36.62
C GLY A 89 31.87 10.77 37.09
N GLU A 90 30.99 9.88 36.63
CA GLU A 90 30.98 8.47 37.00
C GLU A 90 32.16 7.71 36.37
N LYS A 91 32.57 6.64 37.03
CA LYS A 91 33.62 5.73 36.54
C LYS A 91 33.01 4.64 35.67
N LEU A 92 33.35 4.62 34.39
CA LEU A 92 32.92 3.61 33.44
C LEU A 92 33.98 2.54 33.24
N PRO A 93 33.69 1.25 33.39
CA PRO A 93 34.63 0.17 33.11
C PRO A 93 34.93 0.11 31.62
N ILE A 94 36.20 -0.11 31.25
CA ILE A 94 36.63 -0.37 29.89
C ILE A 94 36.64 -1.88 29.67
N MET A 95 35.81 -2.35 28.77
CA MET A 95 35.55 -3.76 28.47
C MET A 95 35.92 -4.07 27.01
N ALA A 96 36.07 -5.36 26.70
CA ALA A 96 36.37 -5.79 25.34
C ALA A 96 35.24 -6.63 24.76
N ASP A 97 34.87 -6.35 23.54
CA ASP A 97 33.92 -7.17 22.77
C ASP A 97 34.23 -7.12 21.28
N SER A 98 34.12 -8.27 20.60
CA SER A 98 34.34 -8.41 19.15
C SER A 98 33.26 -7.74 18.29
N TYR A 99 32.21 -7.23 18.91
CA TYR A 99 31.18 -6.40 18.23
C TYR A 99 31.76 -5.06 17.74
N ILE A 100 32.82 -4.56 18.40
CA ILE A 100 33.39 -3.25 18.07
C ILE A 100 34.17 -3.33 16.75
N ASP A 101 33.86 -2.44 15.83
CA ASP A 101 34.57 -2.31 14.57
C ASP A 101 35.85 -1.45 14.76
N MET A 102 37.00 -2.04 14.50
CA MET A 102 38.32 -1.37 14.65
C MET A 102 38.57 -0.24 13.64
N ASP A 103 37.82 -0.23 12.52
CA ASP A 103 37.95 0.73 11.41
C ASP A 103 36.90 1.84 11.46
N PHE A 104 35.93 1.75 12.40
CA PHE A 104 34.88 2.76 12.51
C PHE A 104 35.16 3.78 13.64
N GLY A 105 35.13 5.08 13.28
CA GLY A 105 35.31 6.18 14.22
C GLY A 105 36.65 6.09 14.95
N THR A 106 36.59 6.07 16.29
CA THR A 106 37.78 5.87 17.14
C THR A 106 38.02 4.41 17.52
N ALA A 107 37.17 3.49 17.10
CA ALA A 107 37.11 2.10 17.56
C ALA A 107 36.85 1.97 19.07
N VAL A 108 36.32 3.01 19.70
CA VAL A 108 35.91 3.06 21.11
C VAL A 108 34.45 3.46 21.19
N MET A 109 33.63 2.61 21.77
CA MET A 109 32.19 2.80 21.85
C MET A 109 31.76 3.00 23.31
N LYS A 110 31.02 4.06 23.61
CA LYS A 110 30.26 4.19 24.85
C LYS A 110 29.05 3.27 24.80
N CYS A 111 28.64 2.74 25.93
CA CYS A 111 27.46 1.86 26.02
C CYS A 111 26.38 2.51 26.88
N THR A 112 25.24 2.81 26.22
CA THR A 112 24.06 3.42 26.85
C THR A 112 22.85 2.49 26.71
N PRO A 113 22.73 1.48 27.56
CA PRO A 113 21.83 0.33 27.36
C PRO A 113 20.35 0.66 27.21
N ALA A 114 19.89 1.76 27.82
CA ALA A 114 18.46 2.15 27.79
C ALA A 114 18.07 2.98 26.56
N HIS A 115 19.05 3.40 25.72
CA HIS A 115 18.82 4.34 24.63
C HIS A 115 19.42 3.90 23.28
N ASP A 116 19.91 2.66 23.19
CA ASP A 116 20.40 2.05 21.95
C ASP A 116 20.17 0.53 21.96
N PRO A 117 19.65 -0.07 20.88
CA PRO A 117 19.37 -1.51 20.83
C PRO A 117 20.62 -2.39 20.83
N ASN A 118 21.74 -1.94 20.29
CA ASN A 118 23.00 -2.68 20.28
C ASN A 118 23.64 -2.64 21.67
N ASP A 119 23.63 -1.47 22.31
CA ASP A 119 24.08 -1.28 23.69
C ASP A 119 23.26 -2.12 24.67
N PHE A 120 21.95 -2.22 24.43
CA PHE A 120 21.06 -3.09 25.20
C PHE A 120 21.45 -4.57 25.09
N ALA A 121 21.83 -5.03 23.90
CA ALA A 121 22.28 -6.41 23.70
C ALA A 121 23.59 -6.70 24.44
N LEU A 122 24.55 -5.76 24.38
CA LEU A 122 25.81 -5.82 25.12
C LEU A 122 25.56 -5.80 26.62
N ALA A 123 24.69 -4.92 27.11
CA ALA A 123 24.36 -4.84 28.52
C ALA A 123 23.78 -6.15 29.08
N LYS A 124 22.93 -6.84 28.31
CA LYS A 124 22.45 -8.17 28.66
C LYS A 124 23.57 -9.21 28.72
N LYS A 125 24.50 -9.16 27.76
CA LYS A 125 25.63 -10.09 27.70
C LYS A 125 26.56 -9.94 28.91
N TYR A 126 26.75 -8.69 29.35
CA TYR A 126 27.69 -8.35 30.44
C TYR A 126 26.99 -8.03 31.78
N ASN A 127 25.66 -8.17 31.84
CA ASN A 127 24.85 -7.90 33.03
C ASN A 127 25.05 -6.49 33.58
N LEU A 128 25.05 -5.48 32.69
CA LEU A 128 25.16 -4.06 33.05
C LEU A 128 23.79 -3.52 33.47
N ASP A 129 23.79 -2.49 34.30
CA ASP A 129 22.60 -1.70 34.60
C ASP A 129 22.07 -0.96 33.36
N MET A 130 20.82 -0.56 33.41
CA MET A 130 20.14 0.07 32.27
C MET A 130 19.36 1.32 32.72
N PRO A 131 20.07 2.36 33.20
CA PRO A 131 19.41 3.61 33.61
C PRO A 131 18.83 4.34 32.41
N ILE A 132 17.69 4.99 32.63
CA ILE A 132 17.01 5.83 31.63
C ILE A 132 17.27 7.30 31.98
N CYS A 133 17.79 8.11 31.06
CA CYS A 133 18.10 9.51 31.29
C CYS A 133 17.07 10.49 30.68
N MET A 134 16.01 9.98 30.07
CA MET A 134 14.94 10.78 29.46
C MET A 134 13.59 10.39 30.02
N ASN A 135 12.68 11.35 30.12
CA ASN A 135 11.27 11.13 30.37
C ASN A 135 10.55 10.66 29.10
N ASP A 136 9.32 10.24 29.23
CA ASP A 136 8.46 9.76 28.13
C ASP A 136 8.14 10.84 27.08
N ASP A 137 8.25 12.14 27.44
CA ASP A 137 8.09 13.28 26.55
C ASP A 137 9.39 13.74 25.86
N GLY A 138 10.49 13.02 26.07
CA GLY A 138 11.80 13.35 25.50
C GLY A 138 12.56 14.45 26.23
N THR A 139 12.08 14.90 27.39
CA THR A 139 12.84 15.78 28.28
C THR A 139 13.84 15.01 29.12
N MET A 140 14.93 15.65 29.50
CA MET A 140 15.96 15.04 30.36
C MET A 140 15.45 14.87 31.79
N ASN A 141 15.73 13.73 32.42
CA ASN A 141 15.29 13.46 33.80
C ASN A 141 16.34 13.89 34.85
N GLU A 142 16.13 13.45 36.11
CA GLU A 142 16.98 13.81 37.26
C GLU A 142 18.43 13.34 37.14
N LEU A 143 18.73 12.28 36.38
CA LEU A 143 20.10 11.81 36.13
C LEU A 143 20.94 12.83 35.38
N CYS A 144 20.31 13.78 34.71
CA CYS A 144 20.97 14.78 33.89
C CYS A 144 21.33 16.06 34.66
N HIS A 145 21.17 16.09 35.97
CA HIS A 145 21.58 17.18 36.87
C HIS A 145 21.07 18.56 36.40
N LYS A 146 21.99 19.48 36.08
CA LYS A 146 21.65 20.84 35.64
C LYS A 146 20.87 20.92 34.32
N TYR A 147 20.79 19.84 33.54
CA TYR A 147 20.06 19.75 32.28
C TYR A 147 18.67 19.12 32.47
N GLN A 148 18.29 18.75 33.70
CA GLN A 148 16.95 18.23 34.00
C GLN A 148 15.85 19.14 33.48
N GLY A 149 14.85 18.54 32.80
CA GLY A 149 13.71 19.24 32.23
C GLY A 149 13.95 19.89 30.88
N MET A 150 15.19 19.92 30.37
CA MET A 150 15.46 20.38 29.01
C MET A 150 14.97 19.36 27.98
N ASP A 151 14.53 19.86 26.82
CA ASP A 151 14.36 19.00 25.63
C ASP A 151 15.71 18.36 25.27
N ARG A 152 15.68 17.12 24.82
CA ARG A 152 16.88 16.33 24.48
C ARG A 152 17.82 16.99 23.49
N PHE A 153 17.29 17.71 22.50
CA PHE A 153 18.11 18.42 21.50
C PHE A 153 18.69 19.73 22.05
N GLU A 154 17.96 20.42 22.92
CA GLU A 154 18.49 21.59 23.63
C GLU A 154 19.56 21.15 24.63
N CYS A 155 19.35 20.04 25.34
CA CYS A 155 20.37 19.45 26.19
C CYS A 155 21.64 19.12 25.39
N ARG A 156 21.51 18.48 24.22
CA ARG A 156 22.64 18.20 23.32
C ARG A 156 23.45 19.44 23.02
N LYS A 157 22.80 20.50 22.58
CA LYS A 157 23.48 21.79 22.25
C LYS A 157 24.20 22.38 23.45
N GLN A 158 23.52 22.44 24.59
CA GLN A 158 24.10 23.04 25.79
C GLN A 158 25.25 22.21 26.34
N LEU A 159 25.11 20.87 26.35
CA LEU A 159 26.17 19.95 26.81
C LEU A 159 27.43 20.07 25.95
N VAL A 160 27.27 20.13 24.62
CA VAL A 160 28.41 20.32 23.70
C VAL A 160 29.08 21.66 23.93
N ALA A 161 28.33 22.76 24.10
CA ALA A 161 28.91 24.07 24.40
C ALA A 161 29.66 24.08 25.74
N ASP A 162 29.14 23.44 26.77
CA ASP A 162 29.81 23.32 28.07
C ASP A 162 31.08 22.47 27.96
N PHE A 163 31.08 21.44 27.13
CA PHE A 163 32.25 20.59 26.88
C PHE A 163 33.33 21.30 26.04
N GLU A 164 32.94 22.15 25.08
CA GLU A 164 33.86 23.01 24.36
C GLU A 164 34.55 23.98 25.31
N ALA A 165 33.79 24.66 26.18
CA ALA A 165 34.33 25.58 27.19
C ALA A 165 35.27 24.87 28.18
N ALA A 166 35.06 23.59 28.48
CA ALA A 166 35.87 22.78 29.37
C ALA A 166 37.08 22.11 28.68
N GLY A 167 37.22 22.24 27.35
CA GLY A 167 38.28 21.58 26.55
C GLY A 167 38.15 20.06 26.42
N ILE A 168 36.91 19.55 26.62
CA ILE A 168 36.57 18.12 26.54
C ILE A 168 36.33 17.71 25.08
N VAL A 169 35.82 18.62 24.24
CA VAL A 169 35.62 18.34 22.81
C VAL A 169 37.01 18.23 22.13
N ASP A 170 37.22 17.10 21.46
CA ASP A 170 38.40 16.93 20.60
C ASP A 170 38.14 17.60 19.25
N HIS A 171 37.10 17.18 18.55
CA HIS A 171 36.58 17.82 17.33
C HIS A 171 35.13 17.43 17.07
N ILE A 172 34.50 18.05 16.07
CA ILE A 172 33.13 17.78 15.61
C ILE A 172 33.17 17.66 14.09
N GLU A 173 32.57 16.59 13.56
CA GLU A 173 32.47 16.35 12.13
C GLU A 173 31.01 16.36 11.68
N LYS A 174 30.80 16.85 10.46
CA LYS A 174 29.49 16.66 9.81
C LYS A 174 29.29 15.19 9.51
N HIS A 175 28.10 14.69 9.85
CA HIS A 175 27.77 13.28 9.68
C HIS A 175 26.37 13.12 9.07
N LEU A 176 26.32 12.53 7.86
CA LEU A 176 25.08 12.21 7.18
C LEU A 176 24.63 10.82 7.63
N HIS A 177 23.46 10.73 8.22
CA HIS A 177 22.96 9.46 8.75
C HIS A 177 21.44 9.34 8.66
N GLN A 178 20.96 8.08 8.71
CA GLN A 178 19.55 7.77 8.70
C GLN A 178 18.95 7.93 10.09
N VAL A 179 17.90 8.76 10.22
CA VAL A 179 17.22 9.01 11.49
C VAL A 179 15.76 8.60 11.39
N GLY A 180 15.32 7.75 12.31
CA GLY A 180 13.94 7.30 12.41
C GLY A 180 13.01 8.43 12.83
N HIS A 181 11.88 8.55 12.10
CA HIS A 181 10.80 9.49 12.42
C HIS A 181 9.50 8.71 12.59
N SER A 182 8.69 9.12 13.55
CA SER A 182 7.34 8.58 13.72
C SER A 182 6.48 8.91 12.50
N GLU A 183 5.85 7.90 11.92
CA GLU A 183 4.86 8.12 10.85
C GLU A 183 3.66 8.93 11.34
N ARG A 184 3.35 8.85 12.65
CA ARG A 184 2.18 9.48 13.26
C ARG A 184 2.37 10.96 13.53
N SER A 185 3.46 11.31 14.23
CA SER A 185 3.72 12.69 14.68
C SER A 185 4.74 13.44 13.82
N GLY A 186 5.57 12.70 13.05
CA GLY A 186 6.74 13.23 12.36
C GLY A 186 7.94 13.51 13.27
N ALA A 187 7.82 13.28 14.58
CA ALA A 187 8.90 13.47 15.54
C ALA A 187 10.03 12.46 15.32
N ILE A 188 11.25 12.84 15.69
CA ILE A 188 12.39 11.92 15.76
C ILE A 188 12.08 10.89 16.86
N VAL A 189 12.16 9.61 16.49
CA VAL A 189 11.91 8.47 17.36
C VAL A 189 13.07 8.31 18.35
N GLU A 190 12.73 7.99 19.60
CA GLU A 190 13.70 7.61 20.62
C GLU A 190 13.76 6.10 20.81
N PRO A 191 14.93 5.46 20.70
CA PRO A 191 15.13 4.13 21.28
C PRO A 191 14.97 4.22 22.81
N TYR A 192 13.96 3.56 23.35
CA TYR A 192 13.52 3.75 24.73
C TYR A 192 13.28 2.42 25.41
N LEU A 193 13.85 2.24 26.59
CA LEU A 193 13.67 1.03 27.38
C LEU A 193 12.32 1.04 28.09
N SER A 194 11.39 0.20 27.66
CA SER A 194 10.05 0.15 28.21
C SER A 194 9.54 -1.28 28.41
N LYS A 195 8.64 -1.44 29.36
CA LYS A 195 7.92 -2.69 29.60
C LYS A 195 6.66 -2.69 28.75
N GLN A 196 6.60 -3.57 27.76
CA GLN A 196 5.54 -3.64 26.76
C GLN A 196 5.05 -5.08 26.56
N TRP A 197 3.93 -5.24 25.89
CA TRP A 197 3.42 -6.51 25.41
C TRP A 197 3.92 -6.82 24.02
N PHE A 198 4.37 -8.05 23.79
CA PHE A 198 4.95 -8.51 22.53
C PHE A 198 4.32 -9.81 22.08
N VAL A 199 4.30 -10.00 20.74
CA VAL A 199 4.03 -11.27 20.09
C VAL A 199 5.35 -11.87 19.59
N LYS A 200 5.63 -13.13 19.95
CA LYS A 200 6.71 -13.92 19.37
C LYS A 200 6.37 -14.23 17.91
N MET A 201 7.04 -13.55 17.01
CA MET A 201 6.69 -13.64 15.59
C MET A 201 7.25 -14.84 14.87
N LYS A 202 8.38 -15.37 15.28
CA LYS A 202 9.08 -16.47 14.59
C LYS A 202 8.18 -17.68 14.27
N PRO A 203 7.45 -18.29 15.23
CA PRO A 203 6.61 -19.45 14.92
C PRO A 203 5.45 -19.13 13.98
N LEU A 204 4.90 -17.91 14.04
CA LEU A 204 3.83 -17.44 13.16
C LEU A 204 4.35 -17.20 11.74
N ALA A 205 5.53 -16.63 11.61
CA ALA A 205 6.21 -16.42 10.34
C ALA A 205 6.59 -17.74 9.66
N GLU A 206 7.11 -18.69 10.39
CA GLU A 206 7.43 -20.04 9.89
C GLU A 206 6.17 -20.74 9.33
N ALA A 207 5.04 -20.63 10.02
CA ALA A 207 3.76 -21.16 9.55
C ALA A 207 3.29 -20.48 8.25
N ALA A 208 3.41 -19.15 8.17
CA ALA A 208 3.04 -18.37 6.99
C ALA A 208 3.94 -18.72 5.78
N LEU A 209 5.26 -18.79 5.97
CA LEU A 209 6.22 -19.19 4.94
C LEU A 209 5.99 -20.63 4.46
N ALA A 210 5.67 -21.54 5.39
CA ALA A 210 5.33 -22.93 5.04
C ALA A 210 4.04 -23.01 4.21
N ASN A 211 3.05 -22.15 4.50
CA ASN A 211 1.81 -22.10 3.70
C ASN A 211 2.06 -21.62 2.27
N GLN A 212 2.98 -20.67 2.05
CA GLN A 212 3.30 -20.16 0.71
C GLN A 212 3.98 -21.22 -0.20
N LYS A 213 4.39 -22.35 0.34
CA LYS A 213 4.94 -23.49 -0.41
C LYS A 213 3.90 -24.55 -0.78
N LYS A 214 2.63 -24.35 -0.39
CA LYS A 214 1.53 -25.29 -0.66
C LYS A 214 0.66 -24.82 -1.82
N ASP A 215 -0.15 -25.73 -2.37
CA ASP A 215 -1.17 -25.38 -3.36
C ASP A 215 -2.23 -24.39 -2.79
N SER A 216 -2.44 -24.42 -1.49
CA SER A 216 -3.30 -23.49 -0.75
C SER A 216 -2.62 -22.18 -0.38
N LYS A 217 -1.59 -21.75 -1.09
CA LYS A 217 -0.92 -20.47 -0.86
C LYS A 217 -1.82 -19.27 -1.11
N VAL A 218 -1.46 -18.12 -0.58
CA VAL A 218 -2.03 -16.84 -0.98
C VAL A 218 -1.35 -16.36 -2.25
N ASN A 219 -2.12 -16.09 -3.29
CA ASN A 219 -1.61 -15.61 -4.57
C ASN A 219 -1.54 -14.08 -4.58
N PHE A 220 -0.35 -13.54 -4.71
CA PHE A 220 -0.13 -12.10 -4.81
C PHE A 220 -0.26 -11.63 -6.27
N VAL A 221 -1.06 -10.60 -6.50
CA VAL A 221 -1.23 -9.96 -7.81
C VAL A 221 -0.85 -8.48 -7.68
N PRO A 222 0.27 -8.04 -8.29
CA PRO A 222 1.28 -8.79 -9.03
C PRO A 222 2.17 -9.71 -8.17
N GLU A 223 2.64 -10.80 -8.76
CA GLU A 223 3.43 -11.84 -8.09
C GLU A 223 4.71 -11.31 -7.40
N ARG A 224 5.30 -10.21 -7.89
CA ARG A 224 6.50 -9.60 -7.28
C ARG A 224 6.35 -9.30 -5.79
N PHE A 225 5.14 -9.05 -5.32
CA PHE A 225 4.88 -8.77 -3.90
C PHE A 225 4.93 -10.01 -3.00
N GLU A 226 4.84 -11.22 -3.57
CA GLU A 226 5.09 -12.45 -2.82
C GLU A 226 6.54 -12.49 -2.30
N LYS A 227 7.51 -12.06 -3.13
CA LYS A 227 8.90 -11.94 -2.70
C LYS A 227 9.07 -10.91 -1.58
N THR A 228 8.40 -9.77 -1.69
CA THR A 228 8.41 -8.72 -0.65
C THR A 228 7.85 -9.25 0.67
N PHE A 229 6.73 -9.95 0.64
CA PHE A 229 6.13 -10.62 1.79
C PHE A 229 7.07 -11.64 2.42
N THR A 230 7.65 -12.53 1.61
CA THR A 230 8.54 -13.62 2.05
C THR A 230 9.78 -13.07 2.74
N GLN A 231 10.46 -12.10 2.12
CA GLN A 231 11.65 -11.48 2.70
C GLN A 231 11.37 -10.78 4.04
N TRP A 232 10.21 -10.15 4.17
CA TRP A 232 9.83 -9.54 5.43
C TRP A 232 9.56 -10.57 6.52
N MET A 233 8.87 -11.69 6.18
CA MET A 233 8.58 -12.78 7.11
C MET A 233 9.84 -13.52 7.58
N GLU A 234 10.84 -13.66 6.71
CA GLU A 234 12.13 -14.28 7.05
C GLU A 234 12.93 -13.48 8.07
N ASN A 235 12.77 -12.15 8.08
CA ASN A 235 13.51 -11.22 8.92
C ASN A 235 12.64 -10.56 10.00
N ILE A 236 11.46 -11.10 10.28
CA ILE A 236 10.52 -10.48 11.19
C ILE A 236 11.01 -10.55 12.65
N GLU A 237 10.91 -9.43 13.33
CA GLU A 237 11.17 -9.31 14.76
C GLU A 237 9.88 -9.43 15.57
N ASP A 238 10.02 -9.65 16.90
CA ASP A 238 8.88 -9.69 17.81
C ASP A 238 8.10 -8.38 17.75
N TRP A 239 6.80 -8.49 17.63
CA TRP A 239 5.90 -7.37 17.44
C TRP A 239 5.44 -6.78 18.77
N CYS A 240 5.77 -5.53 19.05
CA CYS A 240 5.20 -4.76 20.15
C CYS A 240 3.74 -4.42 19.86
N ILE A 241 2.82 -4.92 20.67
CA ILE A 241 1.37 -4.78 20.46
C ILE A 241 0.68 -3.83 21.43
N SER A 242 1.36 -3.32 22.46
CA SER A 242 0.80 -2.35 23.39
C SER A 242 1.04 -0.92 22.93
N ARG A 243 0.04 -0.06 23.12
CA ARG A 243 0.07 1.36 22.80
C ARG A 243 -0.47 2.17 23.97
N GLN A 244 0.17 3.28 24.27
CA GLN A 244 -0.21 4.23 25.31
C GLN A 244 -1.13 5.29 24.70
N LEU A 245 -2.31 4.86 24.24
CA LEU A 245 -3.31 5.69 23.59
C LEU A 245 -4.62 5.67 24.36
N TRP A 246 -5.35 6.75 24.31
CA TRP A 246 -6.65 6.84 24.97
C TRP A 246 -7.73 6.01 24.28
N TRP A 247 -7.70 5.93 22.95
CA TRP A 247 -8.68 5.19 22.15
C TRP A 247 -8.12 3.89 21.60
N GLY A 248 -8.81 2.79 21.84
CA GLY A 248 -8.44 1.46 21.34
C GLY A 248 -9.03 0.33 22.16
N HIS A 249 -8.65 -0.89 21.84
CA HIS A 249 -9.00 -2.08 22.60
C HIS A 249 -8.04 -2.22 23.80
N GLN A 250 -8.53 -1.96 25.00
CA GLN A 250 -7.72 -2.08 26.22
C GLN A 250 -7.16 -3.48 26.37
N VAL A 251 -5.90 -3.59 26.76
CA VAL A 251 -5.22 -4.87 26.98
C VAL A 251 -5.99 -5.67 28.04
N PRO A 252 -6.43 -6.91 27.76
CA PRO A 252 -7.24 -7.71 28.67
C PRO A 252 -6.36 -8.42 29.72
N ALA A 253 -5.56 -7.65 30.42
CA ALA A 253 -4.68 -8.10 31.47
C ALA A 253 -4.89 -7.28 32.75
N TRP A 254 -4.81 -7.93 33.90
CA TRP A 254 -4.97 -7.32 35.21
C TRP A 254 -3.76 -7.67 36.06
N TYR A 255 -3.34 -6.73 36.89
CA TYR A 255 -2.22 -6.84 37.81
C TYR A 255 -2.73 -6.85 39.25
N HIS A 256 -2.38 -7.88 39.99
CA HIS A 256 -2.70 -7.92 41.42
C HIS A 256 -1.88 -6.85 42.15
N LYS A 257 -2.57 -5.99 42.92
CA LYS A 257 -1.98 -4.79 43.54
C LYS A 257 -0.85 -5.08 44.53
N GLU A 258 -0.92 -6.21 45.23
CA GLU A 258 0.07 -6.58 46.24
C GLU A 258 1.15 -7.51 45.69
N THR A 259 0.78 -8.53 44.91
CA THR A 259 1.72 -9.57 44.46
C THR A 259 2.36 -9.27 43.09
N GLY A 260 1.76 -8.39 42.29
CA GLY A 260 2.17 -8.15 40.93
C GLY A 260 1.86 -9.30 39.96
N GLU A 261 1.07 -10.28 40.39
CA GLU A 261 0.60 -11.38 39.55
C GLU A 261 -0.21 -10.84 38.36
N VAL A 262 -0.03 -11.45 37.19
CA VAL A 262 -0.70 -11.05 35.97
C VAL A 262 -1.79 -12.06 35.62
N TYR A 263 -3.03 -11.60 35.57
CA TYR A 263 -4.17 -12.36 35.05
C TYR A 263 -4.55 -11.86 33.67
N VAL A 264 -4.79 -12.77 32.74
CA VAL A 264 -5.27 -12.44 31.38
C VAL A 264 -6.60 -13.14 31.14
N GLY A 265 -7.63 -12.38 30.80
CA GLY A 265 -8.96 -12.92 30.59
C GLY A 265 -9.91 -11.95 29.91
N LYS A 266 -11.12 -12.42 29.55
CA LYS A 266 -12.17 -11.59 28.94
C LYS A 266 -12.82 -10.62 29.94
N THR A 267 -12.82 -11.00 31.20
CA THR A 267 -13.40 -10.24 32.31
C THR A 267 -12.39 -10.12 33.43
N ALA A 268 -12.53 -9.12 34.27
CA ALA A 268 -11.75 -9.01 35.49
C ALA A 268 -11.90 -10.24 36.40
N PRO A 269 -10.89 -10.56 37.21
CA PRO A 269 -11.01 -11.57 38.27
C PRO A 269 -12.18 -11.28 39.24
N GLU A 270 -12.69 -12.29 39.94
CA GLU A 270 -13.84 -12.15 40.84
C GLU A 270 -13.60 -11.14 41.98
N ASP A 271 -12.40 -11.05 42.48
CA ASP A 271 -11.95 -10.09 43.50
C ASP A 271 -11.40 -8.79 42.91
N THR A 272 -12.16 -8.16 42.07
CA THR A 272 -11.77 -6.96 41.26
C THR A 272 -11.08 -5.85 42.06
N GLU A 273 -11.38 -5.73 43.37
CA GLU A 273 -10.79 -4.71 44.26
C GLU A 273 -9.27 -4.83 44.38
N ASN A 274 -8.74 -6.06 44.22
CA ASN A 274 -7.31 -6.38 44.36
C ASN A 274 -6.56 -6.26 43.03
N TRP A 275 -7.23 -6.00 41.95
CA TRP A 275 -6.65 -5.97 40.61
C TRP A 275 -6.78 -4.61 39.94
N THR A 276 -5.80 -4.28 39.10
CA THR A 276 -5.82 -3.10 38.25
C THR A 276 -5.63 -3.58 36.81
N GLN A 277 -6.53 -3.18 35.91
CA GLN A 277 -6.38 -3.49 34.49
C GLN A 277 -5.23 -2.71 33.89
N ASP A 278 -4.55 -3.31 32.90
CA ASP A 278 -3.55 -2.63 32.08
C ASP A 278 -4.17 -1.41 31.39
N GLU A 279 -3.49 -0.26 31.48
CA GLU A 279 -3.99 1.00 30.92
C GLU A 279 -3.75 1.09 29.39
N ASP A 280 -2.84 0.28 28.88
CA ASP A 280 -2.50 0.27 27.46
C ASP A 280 -3.63 -0.31 26.60
N VAL A 281 -3.63 0.08 25.34
CA VAL A 281 -4.50 -0.50 24.31
C VAL A 281 -3.70 -1.33 23.32
N LEU A 282 -4.36 -2.26 22.65
CA LEU A 282 -3.74 -3.07 21.59
C LEU A 282 -3.49 -2.23 20.33
N ASP A 283 -2.40 -2.52 19.63
CA ASP A 283 -2.13 -2.01 18.29
C ASP A 283 -3.34 -2.23 17.37
N THR A 284 -3.74 -1.20 16.65
CA THR A 284 -4.87 -1.23 15.70
C THR A 284 -4.80 -2.44 14.77
N TRP A 285 -3.62 -2.77 14.28
CA TRP A 285 -3.42 -3.88 13.36
C TRP A 285 -3.56 -5.27 14.00
N PHE A 286 -3.53 -5.35 15.32
CA PHE A 286 -3.74 -6.60 16.03
C PHE A 286 -5.19 -7.09 15.89
N SER A 287 -6.16 -6.21 16.06
CA SER A 287 -7.57 -6.52 15.87
C SER A 287 -7.99 -6.47 14.40
N SER A 288 -7.45 -5.54 13.60
CA SER A 288 -7.75 -5.40 12.17
C SER A 288 -7.40 -6.65 11.37
N ALA A 289 -6.41 -7.41 11.81
CA ALA A 289 -6.00 -8.66 11.16
C ALA A 289 -7.01 -9.81 11.34
N LEU A 290 -7.96 -9.68 12.25
CA LEU A 290 -9.04 -10.66 12.45
C LEU A 290 -10.17 -10.51 11.40
N TRP A 291 -10.19 -9.41 10.65
CA TRP A 291 -11.29 -9.02 9.78
C TRP A 291 -11.77 -10.12 8.82
N PRO A 292 -10.92 -10.90 8.12
CA PRO A 292 -11.36 -11.88 7.14
C PRO A 292 -12.26 -12.99 7.69
N PHE A 293 -12.19 -13.27 8.98
CA PHE A 293 -12.94 -14.34 9.62
C PHE A 293 -13.84 -13.86 10.77
N SER A 294 -13.45 -12.81 11.51
CA SER A 294 -14.25 -12.31 12.64
C SER A 294 -15.59 -11.71 12.20
N THR A 295 -15.64 -11.06 11.03
CA THR A 295 -16.87 -10.47 10.45
C THR A 295 -17.84 -11.51 9.91
N LEU A 296 -17.39 -12.77 9.78
CA LEU A 296 -18.18 -13.88 9.27
C LEU A 296 -18.69 -14.82 10.39
N GLY A 297 -18.63 -14.37 11.64
CA GLY A 297 -19.18 -15.11 12.80
C GLY A 297 -18.16 -15.90 13.61
N TRP A 298 -16.86 -15.94 13.20
CA TRP A 298 -15.82 -16.56 14.01
C TRP A 298 -15.78 -15.94 15.44
N PRO A 299 -15.63 -16.72 16.53
CA PRO A 299 -15.15 -18.10 16.59
C PRO A 299 -16.19 -19.20 16.38
N ASN A 300 -17.44 -18.87 16.06
CA ASN A 300 -18.43 -19.87 15.69
C ASN A 300 -18.18 -20.35 14.24
N THR A 301 -17.42 -21.44 14.09
CA THR A 301 -17.12 -22.02 12.78
C THR A 301 -18.34 -22.67 12.09
N GLU A 302 -19.45 -22.85 12.82
CA GLU A 302 -20.71 -23.35 12.28
C GLU A 302 -21.58 -22.25 11.67
N ASP A 303 -21.21 -20.98 11.81
CA ASP A 303 -21.94 -19.86 11.22
C ASP A 303 -22.07 -20.02 9.70
N PRO A 304 -23.27 -19.84 9.13
CA PRO A 304 -23.51 -19.98 7.70
C PRO A 304 -22.63 -19.03 6.84
N LEU A 305 -22.37 -17.82 7.32
CA LEU A 305 -21.52 -16.85 6.61
C LEU A 305 -20.07 -17.31 6.61
N PHE A 306 -19.56 -17.81 7.76
CA PHE A 306 -18.23 -18.36 7.86
C PHE A 306 -18.04 -19.56 6.91
N LYS A 307 -18.95 -20.52 6.94
CA LYS A 307 -18.91 -21.70 6.04
C LYS A 307 -18.97 -21.33 4.57
N ARG A 308 -19.71 -20.29 4.22
CA ARG A 308 -19.93 -19.88 2.83
C ARG A 308 -18.78 -19.04 2.27
N TYR A 309 -18.23 -18.13 3.06
CA TYR A 309 -17.38 -17.06 2.56
C TYR A 309 -15.93 -17.12 3.06
N PHE A 310 -15.60 -17.98 4.02
CA PHE A 310 -14.23 -18.13 4.51
C PHE A 310 -13.62 -19.46 4.04
N PRO A 311 -12.38 -19.47 3.52
CA PRO A 311 -11.53 -18.32 3.12
C PRO A 311 -12.20 -17.48 2.01
N THR A 312 -11.95 -16.15 2.01
CA THR A 312 -12.48 -15.27 0.97
C THR A 312 -11.71 -15.46 -0.35
N ASN A 313 -12.32 -15.04 -1.48
CA ASN A 313 -11.68 -15.20 -2.78
C ASN A 313 -10.57 -14.16 -3.01
N THR A 314 -10.88 -12.88 -2.79
CA THR A 314 -9.95 -11.78 -3.12
C THR A 314 -9.97 -10.68 -2.07
N LEU A 315 -8.78 -10.28 -1.61
CA LEU A 315 -8.55 -9.05 -0.88
C LEU A 315 -7.98 -8.01 -1.85
N VAL A 316 -8.48 -6.78 -1.78
CA VAL A 316 -7.92 -5.64 -2.54
C VAL A 316 -7.36 -4.62 -1.57
N THR A 317 -6.08 -4.23 -1.73
CA THR A 317 -5.42 -3.29 -0.83
C THR A 317 -4.21 -2.60 -1.48
N GLY A 318 -3.75 -1.50 -0.88
CA GLY A 318 -2.52 -0.82 -1.29
C GLY A 318 -1.25 -1.58 -0.88
N TYR A 319 -0.18 -1.36 -1.63
CA TYR A 319 1.12 -1.99 -1.32
C TYR A 319 1.73 -1.50 0.00
N ASP A 320 1.37 -0.31 0.45
CA ASP A 320 1.90 0.33 1.65
C ASP A 320 1.48 -0.35 2.95
N ILE A 321 0.42 -1.16 2.93
CA ILE A 321 -0.06 -1.90 4.09
C ILE A 321 0.09 -3.42 3.98
N ILE A 322 0.97 -3.91 3.11
CA ILE A 322 1.29 -5.35 3.02
C ILE A 322 1.78 -5.86 4.38
N PHE A 323 2.70 -5.16 5.02
CA PHE A 323 3.27 -5.56 6.31
C PHE A 323 2.33 -5.28 7.48
N PHE A 324 1.58 -4.17 7.40
CA PHE A 324 0.65 -3.78 8.46
C PHE A 324 -0.57 -4.67 8.52
N TRP A 325 -1.14 -5.05 7.39
CA TRP A 325 -2.44 -5.70 7.33
C TRP A 325 -2.43 -7.08 6.66
N VAL A 326 -1.94 -7.17 5.42
CA VAL A 326 -1.98 -8.43 4.65
C VAL A 326 -1.23 -9.55 5.36
N SER A 327 0.01 -9.29 5.76
CA SER A 327 0.85 -10.27 6.44
C SER A 327 0.24 -10.72 7.77
N ARG A 328 -0.31 -9.77 8.52
CA ARG A 328 -0.96 -10.02 9.82
C ARG A 328 -2.25 -10.82 9.67
N MET A 329 -3.06 -10.55 8.64
CA MET A 329 -4.21 -11.40 8.32
C MET A 329 -3.78 -12.83 7.99
N ILE A 330 -2.71 -13.00 7.21
CA ILE A 330 -2.23 -14.33 6.82
C ILE A 330 -1.81 -15.15 8.04
N PHE A 331 -0.90 -14.65 8.86
CA PHE A 331 -0.42 -15.45 9.99
C PHE A 331 -1.44 -15.61 11.11
N GLN A 332 -2.31 -14.61 11.36
CA GLN A 332 -3.38 -14.76 12.35
C GLN A 332 -4.45 -15.74 11.87
N SER A 333 -4.83 -15.71 10.59
CA SER A 333 -5.78 -16.66 10.03
C SER A 333 -5.26 -18.10 10.14
N LEU A 334 -4.00 -18.33 9.77
CA LEU A 334 -3.38 -19.64 9.91
C LEU A 334 -3.33 -20.12 11.37
N GLU A 335 -3.05 -19.22 12.31
CA GLU A 335 -3.00 -19.54 13.73
C GLU A 335 -4.37 -19.87 14.31
N PHE A 336 -5.41 -19.10 13.97
CA PHE A 336 -6.73 -19.24 14.59
C PHE A 336 -7.65 -20.20 13.86
N THR A 337 -7.50 -20.38 12.55
CA THR A 337 -8.40 -21.20 11.74
C THR A 337 -7.71 -22.37 11.04
N GLY A 338 -6.40 -22.37 10.96
CA GLY A 338 -5.61 -23.35 10.21
C GLY A 338 -5.65 -23.14 8.68
N GLN A 339 -6.28 -22.06 8.20
CA GLN A 339 -6.49 -21.79 6.78
C GLN A 339 -5.98 -20.40 6.38
N ARG A 340 -5.65 -20.22 5.08
CA ARG A 340 -5.39 -18.90 4.51
C ARG A 340 -6.61 -18.00 4.64
N PRO A 341 -6.45 -16.67 4.79
CA PRO A 341 -7.59 -15.75 4.95
C PRO A 341 -8.33 -15.50 3.63
N PHE A 342 -7.60 -15.50 2.52
CA PHE A 342 -8.09 -15.26 1.16
C PHE A 342 -7.22 -16.01 0.14
N GLU A 343 -7.77 -16.23 -1.04
CA GLU A 343 -7.05 -16.93 -2.12
C GLU A 343 -6.11 -15.99 -2.87
N HIS A 344 -6.60 -14.80 -3.21
CA HIS A 344 -5.84 -13.78 -3.93
C HIS A 344 -5.74 -12.50 -3.12
N VAL A 345 -4.62 -11.79 -3.26
CA VAL A 345 -4.47 -10.42 -2.82
C VAL A 345 -4.09 -9.55 -4.01
N LEU A 346 -5.03 -8.71 -4.44
CA LEU A 346 -4.83 -7.74 -5.50
C LEU A 346 -4.27 -6.46 -4.89
N ILE A 347 -3.04 -6.14 -5.25
CA ILE A 347 -2.30 -5.00 -4.71
C ILE A 347 -2.33 -3.86 -5.71
N HIS A 348 -2.86 -2.72 -5.29
CA HIS A 348 -2.87 -1.49 -6.05
C HIS A 348 -1.81 -0.50 -5.55
N GLY A 349 -1.48 0.49 -6.38
CA GLY A 349 -0.62 1.61 -6.00
C GLY A 349 -1.38 2.71 -5.26
N LEU A 350 -0.66 3.77 -4.89
CA LEU A 350 -1.21 4.95 -4.24
C LEU A 350 -1.51 6.05 -5.26
N ILE A 351 -2.47 6.91 -4.93
CA ILE A 351 -2.74 8.12 -5.70
C ILE A 351 -1.77 9.20 -5.23
N ARG A 352 -1.07 9.81 -6.18
CA ARG A 352 -0.11 10.90 -5.97
C ARG A 352 -0.58 12.16 -6.66
N ASP A 353 -0.09 13.30 -6.22
CA ASP A 353 -0.34 14.57 -6.89
C ASP A 353 0.32 14.64 -8.29
N GLU A 354 0.11 15.71 -9.02
CA GLU A 354 0.66 15.92 -10.37
C GLU A 354 2.19 15.82 -10.40
N GLN A 355 2.87 16.22 -9.33
CA GLN A 355 4.32 16.16 -9.20
C GLN A 355 4.81 14.78 -8.75
N GLY A 356 3.90 13.84 -8.49
CA GLY A 356 4.22 12.48 -8.04
C GLY A 356 4.49 12.36 -6.54
N ARG A 357 4.14 13.37 -5.73
CA ARG A 357 4.31 13.35 -4.27
C ARG A 357 3.12 12.64 -3.61
N LYS A 358 3.37 11.95 -2.51
CA LYS A 358 2.30 11.35 -1.68
C LYS A 358 1.36 12.46 -1.20
N MET A 359 0.06 12.26 -1.37
CA MET A 359 -0.95 13.16 -0.84
C MET A 359 -0.98 13.09 0.69
N SER A 360 -0.95 14.23 1.36
CA SER A 360 -1.02 14.31 2.81
C SER A 360 -1.71 15.59 3.27
N LYS A 361 -2.31 15.54 4.46
CA LYS A 361 -2.94 16.72 5.09
C LYS A 361 -1.92 17.85 5.33
N SER A 362 -0.69 17.49 5.68
CA SER A 362 0.37 18.46 5.97
C SER A 362 0.85 19.22 4.73
N LEU A 363 0.79 18.59 3.54
CA LEU A 363 1.15 19.25 2.27
C LEU A 363 -0.03 19.99 1.64
N GLY A 364 -1.27 19.75 2.11
CA GLY A 364 -2.46 20.35 1.53
C GLY A 364 -2.70 19.98 0.05
N ASN A 365 -2.10 18.89 -0.42
CA ASN A 365 -2.16 18.45 -1.82
C ASN A 365 -3.16 17.31 -2.04
N GLY A 366 -4.01 17.02 -1.07
CA GLY A 366 -5.10 16.06 -1.18
C GLY A 366 -6.22 16.57 -2.06
N VAL A 367 -6.82 15.67 -2.85
CA VAL A 367 -8.03 15.95 -3.64
C VAL A 367 -9.20 15.28 -2.94
N ASP A 368 -10.26 16.05 -2.66
CA ASP A 368 -11.48 15.49 -2.12
C ASP A 368 -12.24 14.75 -3.23
N PRO A 369 -12.50 13.44 -3.08
CA PRO A 369 -13.29 12.70 -4.04
C PRO A 369 -14.69 13.28 -4.28
N MET A 370 -15.28 13.91 -3.26
CA MET A 370 -16.62 14.49 -3.38
C MET A 370 -16.63 15.70 -4.31
N ASP A 371 -15.61 16.56 -4.27
CA ASP A 371 -15.48 17.69 -5.19
C ASP A 371 -15.38 17.21 -6.65
N VAL A 372 -14.66 16.10 -6.87
CA VAL A 372 -14.54 15.47 -8.20
C VAL A 372 -15.88 14.89 -8.65
N ILE A 373 -16.61 14.24 -7.75
CA ILE A 373 -17.92 13.64 -8.03
C ILE A 373 -18.94 14.72 -8.36
N ASP A 374 -18.93 15.83 -7.62
CA ASP A 374 -19.85 16.96 -7.86
C ASP A 374 -19.59 17.63 -9.23
N GLN A 375 -18.34 17.66 -9.67
CA GLN A 375 -17.96 18.29 -10.95
C GLN A 375 -18.15 17.36 -12.16
N TYR A 376 -17.75 16.08 -12.03
CA TYR A 376 -17.65 15.16 -13.17
C TYR A 376 -18.54 13.91 -13.07
N GLY A 377 -19.14 13.68 -11.91
CA GLY A 377 -19.91 12.47 -11.62
C GLY A 377 -19.07 11.30 -11.11
N ALA A 378 -19.71 10.41 -10.35
CA ALA A 378 -19.07 9.26 -9.71
C ALA A 378 -18.47 8.28 -10.75
N ASP A 379 -19.15 8.02 -11.85
CA ASP A 379 -18.68 7.12 -12.91
C ASP A 379 -17.38 7.58 -13.55
N THR A 380 -17.19 8.89 -13.70
CA THR A 380 -15.95 9.47 -14.23
C THR A 380 -14.77 9.18 -13.31
N LEU A 381 -14.94 9.43 -12.01
CA LEU A 381 -13.90 9.15 -11.02
C LEU A 381 -13.56 7.65 -10.98
N ARG A 382 -14.58 6.79 -10.92
CA ARG A 382 -14.41 5.33 -10.87
C ARG A 382 -13.66 4.82 -12.10
N PHE A 383 -14.04 5.27 -13.30
CA PHE A 383 -13.40 4.87 -14.53
C PHE A 383 -11.96 5.39 -14.64
N PHE A 384 -11.72 6.65 -14.27
CA PHE A 384 -10.38 7.22 -14.21
C PHE A 384 -9.45 6.40 -13.30
N LEU A 385 -9.89 6.08 -12.08
CA LEU A 385 -9.10 5.31 -11.13
C LEU A 385 -8.78 3.90 -11.64
N THR A 386 -9.73 3.26 -12.32
CA THR A 386 -9.56 1.90 -12.82
C THR A 386 -8.67 1.83 -14.06
N THR A 387 -8.83 2.78 -14.99
CA THR A 387 -8.17 2.69 -16.31
C THR A 387 -6.80 3.34 -16.37
N ASN A 388 -6.44 4.18 -15.40
CA ASN A 388 -5.13 4.85 -15.34
C ASN A 388 -4.18 4.23 -14.32
N SER A 389 -4.56 3.13 -13.67
CA SER A 389 -3.73 2.40 -12.74
C SER A 389 -3.35 1.02 -13.29
N ALA A 390 -2.11 0.61 -13.04
CA ALA A 390 -1.70 -0.77 -13.22
C ALA A 390 -1.50 -1.42 -11.84
N PRO A 391 -1.70 -2.73 -11.68
CA PRO A 391 -1.52 -3.40 -10.39
C PRO A 391 -0.15 -3.12 -9.79
N GLY A 392 -0.15 -2.64 -8.54
CA GLY A 392 1.06 -2.31 -7.78
C GLY A 392 1.81 -1.06 -8.25
N MET A 393 1.23 -0.25 -9.13
CA MET A 393 1.83 0.99 -9.62
C MET A 393 1.06 2.22 -9.12
N ASP A 394 1.79 3.26 -8.74
CA ASP A 394 1.18 4.51 -8.33
C ASP A 394 0.49 5.23 -9.50
N LEU A 395 -0.62 5.87 -9.19
CA LEU A 395 -1.39 6.70 -10.10
C LEU A 395 -1.13 8.18 -9.81
N ARG A 396 -0.73 8.95 -10.83
CA ARG A 396 -0.73 10.41 -10.73
C ARG A 396 -2.11 10.96 -11.04
N TYR A 397 -2.64 11.78 -10.14
CA TYR A 397 -3.86 12.52 -10.38
C TYR A 397 -3.57 13.67 -11.35
N ILE A 398 -4.07 13.53 -12.58
CA ILE A 398 -3.91 14.51 -13.66
C ILE A 398 -5.31 14.91 -14.13
N PRO A 399 -5.73 16.19 -13.95
CA PRO A 399 -7.08 16.65 -14.28
C PRO A 399 -7.50 16.39 -15.72
N GLU A 400 -6.57 16.53 -16.68
CA GLU A 400 -6.84 16.30 -18.11
C GLU A 400 -7.23 14.84 -18.41
N LYS A 401 -6.69 13.89 -17.67
CA LYS A 401 -7.08 12.46 -17.80
C LYS A 401 -8.46 12.19 -17.22
N LEU A 402 -8.83 12.93 -16.17
CA LEU A 402 -10.17 12.86 -15.61
C LEU A 402 -11.19 13.42 -16.62
N GLU A 403 -10.89 14.55 -17.25
CA GLU A 403 -11.72 15.14 -18.32
C GLU A 403 -11.85 14.19 -19.52
N ALA A 404 -10.77 13.49 -19.89
CA ALA A 404 -10.83 12.46 -20.94
C ALA A 404 -11.81 11.32 -20.58
N SER A 405 -11.85 10.90 -19.31
CA SER A 405 -12.81 9.90 -18.81
C SER A 405 -14.26 10.42 -18.88
N TRP A 406 -14.48 11.68 -18.53
CA TRP A 406 -15.79 12.32 -18.65
C TRP A 406 -16.25 12.43 -20.13
N ASN A 407 -15.36 12.81 -21.03
CA ASN A 407 -15.63 12.85 -22.46
C ASN A 407 -15.99 11.46 -23.03
N PHE A 408 -15.36 10.41 -22.52
CA PHE A 408 -15.70 9.03 -22.90
C PHE A 408 -17.12 8.65 -22.49
N ILE A 409 -17.54 8.99 -21.29
CA ILE A 409 -18.91 8.77 -20.81
C ILE A 409 -19.92 9.53 -21.69
N ASN A 410 -19.65 10.79 -22.00
CA ASN A 410 -20.49 11.58 -22.89
C ASN A 410 -20.61 10.96 -24.29
N LYS A 411 -19.53 10.36 -24.80
CA LYS A 411 -19.55 9.68 -26.09
C LYS A 411 -20.45 8.44 -26.06
N ILE A 412 -20.37 7.65 -24.99
CA ILE A 412 -21.26 6.48 -24.80
C ILE A 412 -22.72 6.92 -24.73
N TRP A 413 -23.01 7.97 -23.96
CA TRP A 413 -24.35 8.52 -23.83
C TRP A 413 -24.92 8.97 -25.18
N ASN A 414 -24.14 9.70 -25.96
CA ASN A 414 -24.56 10.15 -27.29
C ASN A 414 -24.72 8.98 -28.27
N SER A 415 -23.91 7.95 -28.17
CA SER A 415 -24.07 6.71 -28.94
C SER A 415 -25.37 5.98 -28.59
N ALA A 416 -25.71 5.91 -27.30
CA ALA A 416 -26.98 5.35 -26.85
C ALA A 416 -28.18 6.13 -27.40
N ARG A 417 -28.11 7.47 -27.37
CA ARG A 417 -29.15 8.31 -28.00
C ARG A 417 -29.28 8.02 -29.50
N PHE A 418 -28.16 7.87 -30.21
CA PHE A 418 -28.19 7.52 -31.63
C PHE A 418 -28.88 6.18 -31.87
N VAL A 419 -28.57 5.15 -31.07
CA VAL A 419 -29.22 3.83 -31.17
C VAL A 419 -30.72 3.96 -30.94
N LEU A 420 -31.14 4.64 -29.89
CA LEU A 420 -32.57 4.84 -29.56
C LEU A 420 -33.35 5.59 -30.66
N MET A 421 -32.71 6.46 -31.40
CA MET A 421 -33.35 7.19 -32.53
C MET A 421 -33.51 6.33 -33.79
N ASN A 422 -32.86 5.17 -33.87
CA ASN A 422 -32.84 4.29 -35.03
C ASN A 422 -33.46 2.92 -34.82
N ILE A 423 -34.20 2.75 -33.72
CA ILE A 423 -34.92 1.50 -33.39
C ILE A 423 -36.41 1.78 -33.21
N ASP A 424 -37.25 0.76 -33.44
CA ASP A 424 -38.66 0.83 -33.17
C ASP A 424 -38.92 0.82 -31.65
N GLY A 425 -39.86 1.65 -31.17
CA GLY A 425 -40.11 1.86 -29.76
C GLY A 425 -40.67 0.65 -29.01
N ASP A 426 -41.16 -0.35 -29.73
CA ASP A 426 -41.71 -1.62 -29.22
C ASP A 426 -40.77 -2.82 -29.44
N LEU A 427 -39.53 -2.58 -29.91
CA LEU A 427 -38.53 -3.65 -30.07
C LEU A 427 -38.14 -4.23 -28.71
N GLU A 428 -38.34 -5.55 -28.56
CA GLU A 428 -37.86 -6.29 -27.39
C GLU A 428 -36.51 -6.99 -27.67
N TYR A 429 -35.66 -7.12 -26.65
CA TYR A 429 -34.34 -7.75 -26.80
C TYR A 429 -34.38 -9.20 -27.29
N LYS A 430 -35.44 -9.93 -26.90
CA LYS A 430 -35.68 -11.32 -27.34
C LYS A 430 -36.01 -11.44 -28.83
N ASP A 431 -36.45 -10.36 -29.47
CA ASP A 431 -36.88 -10.33 -30.88
C ASP A 431 -35.76 -9.89 -31.82
N LEU A 432 -34.53 -9.66 -31.32
CA LEU A 432 -33.38 -9.36 -32.12
C LEU A 432 -33.08 -10.48 -33.12
N LYS A 433 -32.87 -10.10 -34.38
CA LYS A 433 -32.54 -11.00 -35.50
C LYS A 433 -31.22 -10.63 -36.13
N PHE A 434 -30.47 -11.63 -36.49
CA PHE A 434 -29.13 -11.50 -37.08
C PHE A 434 -29.05 -12.13 -38.47
N ASP A 435 -30.19 -12.19 -39.17
CA ASP A 435 -30.25 -12.57 -40.57
C ASP A 435 -29.88 -11.36 -41.44
N HIS A 436 -29.27 -11.62 -42.60
CA HIS A 436 -28.93 -10.59 -43.58
C HIS A 436 -27.95 -9.50 -43.10
N LEU A 437 -27.01 -9.89 -42.20
CA LEU A 437 -25.95 -9.01 -41.72
C LEU A 437 -25.05 -8.54 -42.86
N ASN A 438 -24.81 -7.23 -42.95
CA ASN A 438 -23.82 -6.67 -43.85
C ASN A 438 -22.39 -6.81 -43.32
N LEU A 439 -21.41 -6.37 -44.11
CA LEU A 439 -19.99 -6.47 -43.74
C LEU A 439 -19.67 -5.77 -42.41
N CYS A 440 -20.26 -4.61 -42.14
CA CYS A 440 -20.01 -3.82 -40.93
C CYS A 440 -20.63 -4.49 -39.71
N ASP A 441 -21.83 -5.05 -39.84
CA ASP A 441 -22.52 -5.78 -38.75
C ASP A 441 -21.73 -7.03 -38.36
N LYS A 442 -21.29 -7.82 -39.34
CA LYS A 442 -20.45 -9.02 -39.08
C LYS A 442 -19.15 -8.65 -38.39
N TRP A 443 -18.50 -7.58 -38.86
CA TRP A 443 -17.26 -7.13 -38.28
C TRP A 443 -17.39 -6.71 -36.82
N ILE A 444 -18.38 -5.86 -36.48
CA ILE A 444 -18.51 -5.39 -35.08
C ILE A 444 -18.90 -6.52 -34.12
N LEU A 445 -19.73 -7.47 -34.58
CA LEU A 445 -20.09 -8.64 -33.77
C LEU A 445 -18.90 -9.56 -33.52
N ASN A 446 -18.06 -9.78 -34.53
CA ASN A 446 -16.82 -10.55 -34.37
C ASN A 446 -15.81 -9.80 -33.46
N ARG A 447 -15.69 -8.47 -33.58
CA ARG A 447 -14.86 -7.65 -32.70
C ARG A 447 -15.33 -7.71 -31.25
N LEU A 448 -16.65 -7.67 -31.02
CA LEU A 448 -17.24 -7.83 -29.70
C LEU A 448 -16.85 -9.19 -29.08
N ASN A 449 -16.96 -10.30 -29.85
CA ASN A 449 -16.55 -11.60 -29.38
C ASN A 449 -15.08 -11.63 -28.95
N ASN A 450 -14.18 -11.05 -29.75
CA ASN A 450 -12.75 -11.01 -29.42
C ASN A 450 -12.52 -10.25 -28.11
N VAL A 451 -13.19 -9.12 -27.89
CA VAL A 451 -13.07 -8.34 -26.66
C VAL A 451 -13.60 -9.12 -25.44
N ILE A 452 -14.70 -9.86 -25.62
CA ILE A 452 -15.26 -10.70 -24.53
C ILE A 452 -14.30 -11.86 -24.19
N GLU A 453 -13.69 -12.50 -25.18
CA GLU A 453 -12.77 -13.62 -24.99
C GLU A 453 -11.44 -13.20 -24.35
N GLU A 454 -10.89 -12.05 -24.78
CA GLU A 454 -9.62 -11.51 -24.29
C GLU A 454 -9.76 -10.68 -22.99
N PHE A 455 -10.99 -10.59 -22.45
CA PHE A 455 -11.28 -9.73 -21.32
C PHE A 455 -10.54 -10.18 -20.06
N GLU A 456 -9.57 -9.38 -19.64
CA GLU A 456 -8.98 -9.43 -18.33
C GLU A 456 -9.33 -8.14 -17.58
N PHE A 457 -9.75 -8.25 -16.32
CA PHE A 457 -10.12 -7.11 -15.46
C PHE A 457 -9.04 -6.01 -15.44
N VAL A 458 -7.77 -6.39 -15.57
CA VAL A 458 -6.61 -5.49 -15.56
C VAL A 458 -6.49 -4.66 -16.83
N ASN A 459 -7.04 -5.16 -17.95
CA ASN A 459 -6.90 -4.56 -19.30
C ASN A 459 -8.14 -3.78 -19.76
N VAL A 460 -9.13 -3.63 -18.89
CA VAL A 460 -10.40 -2.95 -19.21
C VAL A 460 -10.18 -1.57 -19.81
N GLY A 461 -9.23 -0.82 -19.27
CA GLY A 461 -8.97 0.55 -19.70
C GLY A 461 -8.43 0.67 -21.11
N SER A 462 -7.74 -0.35 -21.62
CA SER A 462 -7.18 -0.32 -22.97
C SER A 462 -8.11 -0.97 -24.01
N GLU A 463 -8.47 -2.24 -23.81
CA GLU A 463 -9.19 -3.00 -24.83
C GLU A 463 -10.66 -2.59 -24.94
N LEU A 464 -11.37 -2.48 -23.83
CA LEU A 464 -12.78 -2.09 -23.84
C LEU A 464 -12.94 -0.62 -24.28
N TYR A 465 -12.06 0.27 -23.82
CA TYR A 465 -12.03 1.67 -24.26
C TYR A 465 -11.84 1.76 -25.76
N LYS A 466 -10.83 1.06 -26.32
CA LYS A 466 -10.54 1.06 -27.75
C LYS A 466 -11.68 0.50 -28.58
N PHE A 467 -12.26 -0.62 -28.17
CA PHE A 467 -13.43 -1.19 -28.83
C PHE A 467 -14.59 -0.20 -28.89
N ILE A 468 -14.90 0.46 -27.77
CA ILE A 468 -16.02 1.40 -27.70
C ILE A 468 -15.72 2.68 -28.49
N TRP A 469 -14.55 3.30 -28.23
CA TRP A 469 -14.22 4.60 -28.82
C TRP A 469 -13.92 4.51 -30.31
N ASP A 470 -13.07 3.57 -30.71
CA ASP A 470 -12.61 3.43 -32.08
C ASP A 470 -13.57 2.56 -32.90
N ASP A 471 -13.76 1.29 -32.51
CA ASP A 471 -14.48 0.33 -33.33
C ASP A 471 -15.98 0.65 -33.38
N PHE A 472 -16.64 0.79 -32.23
CA PHE A 472 -18.07 1.02 -32.17
C PHE A 472 -18.46 2.46 -32.55
N CYS A 473 -17.93 3.46 -31.82
CA CYS A 473 -18.36 4.83 -31.98
C CYS A 473 -17.79 5.52 -33.22
N SER A 474 -16.51 5.25 -33.58
CA SER A 474 -15.84 5.97 -34.66
C SER A 474 -15.98 5.30 -36.03
N TRP A 475 -16.12 3.98 -36.06
CA TRP A 475 -16.28 3.24 -37.31
C TRP A 475 -17.69 2.69 -37.48
N TYR A 476 -18.16 1.82 -36.60
CA TYR A 476 -19.41 1.10 -36.81
C TYR A 476 -20.62 2.06 -36.91
N ILE A 477 -20.78 2.96 -35.95
CA ILE A 477 -21.89 3.92 -35.96
C ILE A 477 -21.89 4.76 -37.24
N GLU A 478 -20.71 5.21 -37.70
CA GLU A 478 -20.63 6.04 -38.90
C GLU A 478 -20.97 5.27 -40.19
N LEU A 479 -20.47 4.06 -40.33
CA LEU A 479 -20.71 3.22 -41.50
C LEU A 479 -22.15 2.68 -41.53
N THR A 480 -22.72 2.35 -40.41
CA THR A 480 -24.08 1.81 -40.33
C THR A 480 -25.14 2.85 -40.71
N LYS A 481 -24.82 4.16 -40.70
CA LYS A 481 -25.75 5.21 -41.19
C LYS A 481 -26.16 5.00 -42.66
N VAL A 482 -25.31 4.43 -43.47
CA VAL A 482 -25.63 4.12 -44.88
C VAL A 482 -26.76 3.09 -44.95
N HIS A 483 -26.68 2.03 -44.13
CA HIS A 483 -27.68 0.97 -44.08
C HIS A 483 -28.99 1.42 -43.38
N LEU A 484 -28.88 2.20 -42.32
CA LEU A 484 -30.05 2.76 -41.61
C LEU A 484 -30.86 3.75 -42.45
N ASN A 485 -30.25 4.42 -43.43
CA ASN A 485 -30.90 5.34 -44.39
C ASN A 485 -31.22 4.66 -45.73
N SER A 486 -31.02 3.34 -45.85
CA SER A 486 -31.35 2.58 -47.05
C SER A 486 -32.85 2.37 -47.19
N ASP A 487 -33.33 2.25 -48.45
CA ASP A 487 -34.71 1.81 -48.74
C ASP A 487 -34.91 0.31 -48.53
N ASN A 488 -33.86 -0.44 -48.23
CA ASN A 488 -33.90 -1.87 -47.94
C ASN A 488 -34.22 -2.10 -46.44
N GLU A 489 -35.48 -2.29 -46.12
CA GLU A 489 -35.94 -2.50 -44.76
C GLU A 489 -35.31 -3.70 -44.03
N VAL A 490 -34.83 -4.73 -44.76
CA VAL A 490 -34.19 -5.92 -44.18
C VAL A 490 -32.80 -5.57 -43.69
N GLU A 491 -32.01 -4.84 -44.48
CA GLU A 491 -30.66 -4.39 -44.06
C GLU A 491 -30.75 -3.38 -42.92
N LYS A 492 -31.70 -2.46 -43.02
CA LYS A 492 -31.96 -1.45 -41.99
C LYS A 492 -32.28 -2.12 -40.65
N GLN A 493 -33.18 -3.12 -40.65
CA GLN A 493 -33.54 -3.87 -39.46
C GLN A 493 -32.33 -4.66 -38.89
N ALA A 494 -31.55 -5.31 -39.75
CA ALA A 494 -30.36 -6.08 -39.30
C ALA A 494 -29.35 -5.16 -38.60
N SER A 495 -29.07 -3.98 -39.18
CA SER A 495 -28.15 -3.02 -38.56
C SER A 495 -28.72 -2.40 -37.26
N ALA A 496 -30.02 -2.10 -37.18
CA ALA A 496 -30.67 -1.61 -35.98
C ALA A 496 -30.58 -2.65 -34.83
N HIS A 497 -30.84 -3.92 -35.10
CA HIS A 497 -30.75 -5.01 -34.16
C HIS A 497 -29.30 -5.23 -33.66
N THR A 498 -28.33 -5.13 -34.57
CA THR A 498 -26.90 -5.23 -34.24
C THR A 498 -26.46 -4.07 -33.34
N LEU A 499 -26.91 -2.83 -33.61
CA LEU A 499 -26.65 -1.68 -32.72
C LEU A 499 -27.13 -1.92 -31.29
N VAL A 500 -28.35 -2.41 -31.13
CA VAL A 500 -28.93 -2.73 -29.80
C VAL A 500 -28.12 -3.81 -29.10
N TYR A 501 -27.80 -4.90 -29.79
CA TYR A 501 -27.07 -6.02 -29.22
C TYR A 501 -25.68 -5.60 -28.72
N VAL A 502 -24.94 -4.89 -29.57
CA VAL A 502 -23.58 -4.43 -29.24
C VAL A 502 -23.60 -3.40 -28.10
N LEU A 503 -24.53 -2.44 -28.12
CA LEU A 503 -24.67 -1.44 -27.06
C LEU A 503 -25.06 -2.10 -25.73
N ASN A 504 -25.99 -3.05 -25.74
CA ASN A 504 -26.39 -3.81 -24.56
C ASN A 504 -25.20 -4.58 -23.98
N ALA A 505 -24.36 -5.21 -24.80
CA ALA A 505 -23.15 -5.87 -24.37
C ALA A 505 -22.13 -4.88 -23.77
N ILE A 506 -21.92 -3.74 -24.43
CA ILE A 506 -21.03 -2.66 -23.95
C ILE A 506 -21.43 -2.19 -22.56
N VAL A 507 -22.69 -1.84 -22.33
CA VAL A 507 -23.11 -1.35 -21.00
C VAL A 507 -22.96 -2.40 -19.92
N ARG A 508 -23.23 -3.68 -20.22
CA ARG A 508 -23.01 -4.78 -19.27
C ARG A 508 -21.54 -5.00 -18.95
N MET A 509 -20.64 -4.87 -19.92
CA MET A 509 -19.20 -4.95 -19.68
C MET A 509 -18.66 -3.75 -18.88
N LEU A 510 -19.20 -2.56 -19.08
CA LEU A 510 -18.81 -1.33 -18.37
C LEU A 510 -19.43 -1.21 -16.97
N HIS A 511 -20.52 -1.89 -16.69
CA HIS A 511 -21.29 -1.71 -15.46
C HIS A 511 -20.46 -1.85 -14.16
N PRO A 512 -19.51 -2.80 -14.03
CA PRO A 512 -18.64 -2.88 -12.84
C PRO A 512 -17.82 -1.61 -12.58
N PHE A 513 -17.58 -0.80 -13.60
CA PHE A 513 -16.76 0.41 -13.56
C PHE A 513 -17.59 1.69 -13.50
N MET A 514 -18.70 1.73 -14.23
CA MET A 514 -19.60 2.87 -14.41
C MET A 514 -21.06 2.49 -14.10
N PRO A 515 -21.41 2.18 -12.85
CA PRO A 515 -22.71 1.60 -12.54
C PRO A 515 -23.91 2.51 -12.83
N PHE A 516 -23.75 3.82 -12.72
CA PHE A 516 -24.89 4.75 -12.83
C PHE A 516 -25.30 4.99 -14.27
N VAL A 517 -24.37 5.44 -15.13
CA VAL A 517 -24.66 5.73 -16.55
C VAL A 517 -25.06 4.47 -17.32
N THR A 518 -24.48 3.31 -16.96
CA THR A 518 -24.79 2.05 -17.65
C THR A 518 -26.15 1.52 -17.28
N GLU A 519 -26.60 1.65 -16.03
CA GLU A 519 -27.97 1.31 -15.64
C GLU A 519 -28.99 2.19 -16.36
N GLU A 520 -28.75 3.51 -16.40
CA GLU A 520 -29.65 4.46 -17.08
C GLU A 520 -29.80 4.14 -18.56
N ILE A 521 -28.70 3.84 -19.25
CA ILE A 521 -28.73 3.42 -20.66
C ILE A 521 -29.42 2.07 -20.81
N TYR A 522 -29.13 1.10 -19.92
CA TYR A 522 -29.71 -0.24 -19.97
C TYR A 522 -31.22 -0.21 -19.85
N GLN A 523 -31.76 0.62 -18.94
CA GLN A 523 -33.21 0.80 -18.79
C GLN A 523 -33.88 1.47 -19.99
N ALA A 524 -33.15 2.23 -20.77
CA ALA A 524 -33.66 2.93 -21.94
C ALA A 524 -33.67 2.08 -23.22
N ILE A 525 -32.75 1.11 -23.35
CA ILE A 525 -32.62 0.24 -24.53
C ILE A 525 -33.34 -1.10 -24.32
N PRO A 526 -33.68 -1.88 -25.38
CA PRO A 526 -34.18 -3.26 -25.22
C PRO A 526 -33.25 -4.10 -24.36
N HIS A 527 -33.81 -4.74 -23.31
CA HIS A 527 -33.09 -5.57 -22.34
C HIS A 527 -33.93 -6.75 -21.85
N LEU A 528 -33.30 -7.70 -21.13
CA LEU A 528 -33.97 -8.91 -20.62
C LEU A 528 -34.34 -8.83 -19.15
N GLU A 529 -33.41 -8.37 -18.32
CA GLU A 529 -33.53 -8.39 -16.88
C GLU A 529 -34.01 -7.03 -16.34
N GLU A 530 -34.66 -7.04 -15.18
CA GLU A 530 -35.21 -5.85 -14.52
C GLU A 530 -34.16 -4.79 -14.23
N SER A 531 -32.90 -5.21 -13.99
CA SER A 531 -31.76 -4.32 -13.77
C SER A 531 -30.50 -4.94 -14.36
N ILE A 532 -29.56 -4.08 -14.81
CA ILE A 532 -28.25 -4.52 -15.29
C ILE A 532 -27.46 -5.25 -14.19
N CYS A 533 -27.69 -4.92 -12.91
CA CYS A 533 -27.03 -5.54 -11.76
C CYS A 533 -27.25 -7.06 -11.66
N ILE A 534 -28.40 -7.55 -12.14
CA ILE A 534 -28.73 -8.98 -12.13
C ILE A 534 -28.56 -9.64 -13.49
N SER A 535 -28.17 -8.87 -14.51
CA SER A 535 -27.90 -9.38 -15.84
C SER A 535 -26.63 -10.21 -15.88
N LYS A 536 -26.59 -11.21 -16.75
CA LYS A 536 -25.37 -12.00 -16.98
C LYS A 536 -24.32 -11.17 -17.72
N TYR A 537 -23.04 -11.34 -17.35
CA TYR A 537 -21.94 -10.78 -18.13
C TYR A 537 -21.98 -11.34 -19.57
N PRO A 538 -21.66 -10.54 -20.60
CA PRO A 538 -21.67 -11.01 -21.98
C PRO A 538 -20.77 -12.23 -22.20
N THR A 539 -21.21 -13.15 -23.04
CA THR A 539 -20.45 -14.33 -23.42
C THR A 539 -20.27 -14.37 -24.93
N VAL A 540 -19.19 -15.03 -25.38
CA VAL A 540 -18.93 -15.23 -26.83
C VAL A 540 -20.11 -15.95 -27.47
N ASN A 541 -20.58 -15.42 -28.61
CA ASN A 541 -21.52 -16.10 -29.48
C ASN A 541 -20.78 -16.71 -30.67
N PRO A 542 -20.65 -18.05 -30.76
CA PRO A 542 -19.87 -18.68 -31.83
C PRO A 542 -20.37 -18.39 -33.25
N ASP A 543 -21.65 -18.05 -33.41
CA ASP A 543 -22.24 -17.75 -34.72
C ASP A 543 -21.69 -16.44 -35.33
N PHE A 544 -21.05 -15.59 -34.54
CA PHE A 544 -20.46 -14.33 -34.97
C PHE A 544 -18.96 -14.41 -35.23
N ASN A 545 -18.35 -15.58 -35.07
CA ASN A 545 -16.93 -15.76 -35.34
C ASN A 545 -16.67 -15.90 -36.85
N ASP A 546 -15.82 -14.99 -37.36
CA ASP A 546 -15.36 -15.01 -38.76
C ASP A 546 -13.90 -14.55 -38.82
N GLU A 547 -12.99 -15.49 -39.08
CA GLU A 547 -11.56 -15.23 -39.13
C GLU A 547 -11.15 -14.24 -40.25
N ASN A 548 -11.92 -14.19 -41.32
CA ASN A 548 -11.61 -13.36 -42.49
C ASN A 548 -12.18 -11.93 -42.39
N ILE A 549 -13.22 -11.74 -41.59
CA ILE A 549 -13.93 -10.46 -41.54
C ILE A 549 -13.05 -9.30 -41.07
N ASN A 550 -12.18 -9.53 -40.09
CA ASN A 550 -11.25 -8.52 -39.59
C ASN A 550 -10.29 -8.05 -40.68
N LYS A 551 -9.81 -8.98 -41.51
CA LYS A 551 -8.90 -8.67 -42.63
C LYS A 551 -9.61 -7.83 -43.68
N GLN A 552 -10.81 -8.25 -44.10
CA GLN A 552 -11.62 -7.51 -45.08
C GLN A 552 -11.94 -6.10 -44.58
N PHE A 553 -12.34 -5.97 -43.32
CA PHE A 553 -12.66 -4.67 -42.74
C PHE A 553 -11.43 -3.77 -42.56
N THR A 554 -10.26 -4.35 -42.26
CA THR A 554 -9.00 -3.60 -42.22
C THR A 554 -8.68 -2.96 -43.55
N TYR A 555 -8.89 -3.65 -44.68
CA TYR A 555 -8.71 -3.08 -46.00
C TYR A 555 -9.65 -1.91 -46.24
N LEU A 556 -10.92 -2.02 -45.87
CA LEU A 556 -11.89 -0.91 -45.95
C LEU A 556 -11.42 0.31 -45.15
N MET A 557 -10.95 0.08 -43.89
CA MET A 557 -10.43 1.15 -43.06
C MET A 557 -9.20 1.82 -43.66
N ASP A 558 -8.30 1.06 -44.26
CA ASP A 558 -7.06 1.59 -44.85
C ASP A 558 -7.37 2.42 -46.11
N ILE A 559 -8.32 1.97 -46.92
CA ILE A 559 -8.82 2.75 -48.05
C ILE A 559 -9.41 4.10 -47.59
N VAL A 560 -10.30 4.06 -46.58
CA VAL A 560 -10.91 5.30 -46.06
C VAL A 560 -9.86 6.23 -45.43
N LYS A 561 -8.88 5.69 -44.72
CA LYS A 561 -7.76 6.47 -44.15
C LYS A 561 -6.92 7.10 -45.27
N GLY A 562 -6.55 6.35 -46.28
CA GLY A 562 -5.79 6.84 -47.44
C GLY A 562 -6.51 7.97 -48.19
N VAL A 563 -7.81 7.80 -48.39
CA VAL A 563 -8.63 8.86 -49.00
C VAL A 563 -8.68 10.14 -48.13
N ARG A 564 -8.83 9.99 -46.79
CA ARG A 564 -8.82 11.13 -45.88
C ARG A 564 -7.46 11.82 -45.85
N GLU A 565 -6.36 11.07 -45.88
CA GLU A 565 -5.01 11.61 -45.95
C GLU A 565 -4.75 12.40 -47.23
N ILE A 566 -5.15 11.86 -48.38
CA ILE A 566 -5.06 12.56 -49.67
C ILE A 566 -5.84 13.87 -49.59
N ARG A 567 -7.09 13.84 -49.09
CA ARG A 567 -7.91 15.07 -48.94
C ARG A 567 -7.23 16.10 -48.03
N ALA A 568 -6.65 15.66 -46.92
CA ALA A 568 -5.94 16.55 -45.99
C ALA A 568 -4.70 17.18 -46.63
N ASN A 569 -3.89 16.40 -47.30
CA ASN A 569 -2.65 16.84 -47.94
C ASN A 569 -2.91 17.87 -49.08
N TYR A 570 -4.01 17.71 -49.79
CA TYR A 570 -4.40 18.62 -50.88
C TYR A 570 -5.44 19.65 -50.43
N THR A 571 -5.76 19.74 -49.16
CA THR A 571 -6.74 20.69 -48.58
C THR A 571 -8.11 20.63 -49.29
N ILE A 572 -8.55 19.43 -49.69
CA ILE A 572 -9.83 19.19 -50.36
C ILE A 572 -10.95 19.16 -49.31
N LYS A 573 -11.88 20.11 -49.38
CA LYS A 573 -13.05 20.18 -48.48
C LYS A 573 -13.95 18.94 -48.63
N ASN A 574 -14.57 18.50 -47.57
CA ASN A 574 -15.46 17.32 -47.55
C ASN A 574 -16.66 17.45 -48.55
N ALA A 575 -17.13 18.64 -48.78
CA ALA A 575 -18.23 18.90 -49.71
C ALA A 575 -17.86 18.81 -51.22
N ILE A 576 -16.57 18.62 -51.54
CA ILE A 576 -16.12 18.48 -52.93
C ILE A 576 -16.14 16.99 -53.28
N GLU A 577 -16.92 16.66 -54.32
CA GLU A 577 -16.89 15.31 -54.91
C GLU A 577 -15.60 15.11 -55.70
N VAL A 578 -14.96 13.97 -55.48
CA VAL A 578 -13.73 13.56 -56.17
C VAL A 578 -13.79 12.08 -56.50
N GLU A 579 -13.27 11.72 -57.65
CA GLU A 579 -13.13 10.34 -58.06
C GLU A 579 -11.81 9.78 -57.54
N TYR A 580 -11.84 8.54 -57.04
CA TYR A 580 -10.67 7.78 -56.58
C TYR A 580 -10.53 6.53 -57.43
N SER A 581 -9.30 6.20 -57.78
CA SER A 581 -8.94 4.91 -58.36
C SER A 581 -8.14 4.10 -57.35
N ILE A 582 -8.55 2.88 -57.10
CA ILE A 582 -7.87 1.95 -56.20
C ILE A 582 -7.29 0.83 -57.03
N GLU A 583 -5.97 0.73 -57.05
CA GLU A 583 -5.27 -0.39 -57.68
C GLU A 583 -4.85 -1.42 -56.64
N THR A 584 -5.31 -2.64 -56.77
CA THR A 584 -4.93 -3.73 -55.89
C THR A 584 -4.58 -5.00 -56.65
N LYS A 585 -3.64 -5.76 -56.12
CA LYS A 585 -3.31 -7.12 -56.58
C LYS A 585 -3.97 -8.21 -55.72
N ASP A 586 -4.66 -7.83 -54.66
CA ASP A 586 -5.36 -8.75 -53.78
C ASP A 586 -6.75 -9.07 -54.35
N GLU A 587 -6.98 -10.34 -54.71
CA GLU A 587 -8.24 -10.81 -55.31
C GLU A 587 -9.44 -10.62 -54.35
N ASN A 588 -9.23 -10.61 -53.03
CA ASN A 588 -10.27 -10.40 -52.05
C ASN A 588 -10.72 -8.94 -51.97
N LEU A 589 -9.92 -8.01 -52.52
CA LEU A 589 -10.28 -6.57 -52.63
C LEU A 589 -10.92 -6.23 -53.95
N GLN A 590 -10.91 -7.11 -54.92
CA GLN A 590 -11.54 -6.91 -56.22
C GLN A 590 -12.99 -7.35 -56.26
N ALA A 591 -13.41 -8.19 -55.30
CA ALA A 591 -14.78 -8.67 -55.10
C ALA A 591 -15.59 -7.69 -54.27
#